data_2abd17408da7e4ce8fcbc493d8a6c490
#
_entry.id   2abd17408da7e4ce8fcbc493d8a6c490
#
_cell.length_a   1.000
_cell.length_b   1.000
_cell.length_c   1.000
_cell.angle_alpha   90.00
_cell.angle_beta   90.00
_cell.angle_gamma   90.00
#
_symmetry.space_group_name_H-M   'P 1'
#
loop_
_entity.id
_entity.type
_entity.pdbx_description
1 polymer ?
#
loop_
_entity_poly.entity_id
_entity_poly.type
_entity_poly.pdbx_seq_one_letter_code
_entity_poly.pdbx_strand_id
1 'polypeptide(L)'
;FMNHKFIPTLTFILLVSYTVISCMGNGYTCDESNILSIIDRQLFGEAHLYQKSPIDPEGFVSTLSAIAHTCIGFSCGKWIIQSHQTENKVLRLFLTGFILMSIGYLLADALPLNKRIWSPTFVLVTCGAASMSLATLMYYIDIRNKQKWCRFFIIFGVNPLFLYVLSEVLAIMMGSTGWKAAA
;
A
#
# COMPACT_ATOMS: atom_id res chain seq x y z
N PHE A 1 15.75 -1.25 20.27
CA PHE A 1 14.80 -2.07 19.52
C PHE A 1 13.39 -1.81 20.05
N MET A 2 12.54 -1.19 19.24
CA MET A 2 11.18 -0.82 19.64
C MET A 2 10.34 -2.09 19.92
N ASN A 3 9.64 -2.10 21.07
CA ASN A 3 8.77 -3.20 21.40
C ASN A 3 7.61 -3.24 20.39
N HIS A 4 7.42 -4.37 19.71
CA HIS A 4 6.42 -4.57 18.66
C HIS A 4 4.98 -4.25 19.08
N LYS A 5 4.69 -4.21 20.37
CA LYS A 5 3.37 -3.83 20.91
C LYS A 5 3.00 -2.38 20.61
N PHE A 6 4.00 -1.53 20.34
CA PHE A 6 3.78 -0.13 20.00
C PHE A 6 3.54 0.13 18.51
N ILE A 7 3.73 -0.88 17.64
CA ILE A 7 3.57 -0.70 16.19
C ILE A 7 2.16 -0.28 15.80
N PRO A 8 1.07 -0.90 16.30
CA PRO A 8 -0.28 -0.44 15.96
C PRO A 8 -0.54 1.01 16.41
N THR A 9 -0.05 1.39 17.60
CA THR A 9 -0.16 2.76 18.10
C THR A 9 0.62 3.74 17.22
N LEU A 10 1.84 3.39 16.84
CA LEU A 10 2.65 4.18 15.91
C LEU A 10 1.94 4.35 14.56
N THR A 11 1.40 3.27 14.01
CA THR A 11 0.63 3.30 12.75
C THR A 11 -0.54 4.27 12.85
N PHE A 12 -1.30 4.18 13.92
CA PHE A 12 -2.43 5.09 14.16
C PHE A 12 -1.99 6.55 14.25
N ILE A 13 -0.93 6.84 15.02
CA ILE A 13 -0.39 8.19 15.14
C ILE A 13 0.08 8.72 13.79
N LEU A 14 0.79 7.92 12.99
CA LEU A 14 1.26 8.33 11.67
C LEU A 14 0.12 8.65 10.72
N LEU A 15 -0.92 7.81 10.67
CA LEU A 15 -2.08 8.05 9.81
C LEU A 15 -2.87 9.29 10.25
N VAL A 16 -3.07 9.47 11.57
CA VAL A 16 -3.76 10.65 12.10
C VAL A 16 -2.95 11.93 11.83
N SER A 17 -1.64 11.92 12.10
CA SER A 17 -0.76 13.07 11.84
C SER A 17 -0.78 13.46 10.36
N TYR A 18 -0.67 12.48 9.47
CA TYR A 18 -0.75 12.72 8.04
C TYR A 18 -2.12 13.28 7.62
N THR A 19 -3.21 12.74 8.18
CA THR A 19 -4.57 13.24 7.92
C THR A 19 -4.71 14.70 8.36
N VAL A 20 -4.22 15.03 9.55
CA VAL A 20 -4.29 16.42 10.08
C VAL A 20 -3.50 17.37 9.18
N ILE A 21 -2.27 17.02 8.82
CA ILE A 21 -1.43 17.84 7.91
C ILE A 21 -2.16 18.06 6.58
N SER A 22 -2.69 17.00 5.99
CA SER A 22 -3.40 17.07 4.70
C SER A 22 -4.68 17.88 4.77
N CYS A 23 -5.47 17.74 5.84
CA CYS A 23 -6.71 18.53 6.02
C CYS A 23 -6.45 20.02 6.26
N MET A 24 -5.41 20.35 7.01
CA MET A 24 -5.07 21.76 7.31
C MET A 24 -4.46 22.49 6.11
N GLY A 25 -3.82 21.77 5.20
CA GLY A 25 -3.04 22.34 4.11
C GLY A 25 -3.56 22.00 2.70
N ASN A 26 -4.88 21.83 2.50
CA ASN A 26 -5.46 21.46 1.21
C ASN A 26 -4.81 20.23 0.53
N GLY A 27 -4.32 19.27 1.33
CA GLY A 27 -3.56 18.12 0.87
C GLY A 27 -4.28 17.19 -0.11
N TYR A 28 -5.59 17.34 -0.25
CA TYR A 28 -6.41 16.55 -1.19
C TYR A 28 -6.70 17.24 -2.52
N THR A 29 -6.30 18.50 -2.69
CA THR A 29 -6.39 19.20 -3.98
C THR A 29 -5.20 18.88 -4.87
N CYS A 30 -5.41 18.84 -6.19
CA CYS A 30 -4.35 18.55 -7.16
C CYS A 30 -3.74 19.84 -7.73
N ASP A 31 -3.46 20.82 -6.89
CA ASP A 31 -2.89 22.10 -7.29
C ASP A 31 -1.63 22.46 -6.50
N GLU A 32 -1.02 23.58 -6.86
CA GLU A 32 0.21 24.08 -6.22
C GLU A 32 0.00 24.60 -4.80
N SER A 33 -1.25 24.85 -4.39
CA SER A 33 -1.61 25.27 -3.02
C SER A 33 -1.60 24.13 -2.01
N ASN A 34 -1.44 22.89 -2.49
CA ASN A 34 -1.36 21.70 -1.67
C ASN A 34 -0.11 21.74 -0.79
N ILE A 35 -0.28 21.54 0.52
CA ILE A 35 0.81 21.55 1.50
C ILE A 35 1.92 20.54 1.17
N LEU A 36 1.55 19.38 0.61
CA LEU A 36 2.49 18.34 0.19
C LEU A 36 3.38 18.86 -0.93
N SER A 37 2.77 19.51 -1.93
CA SER A 37 3.48 20.13 -3.03
C SER A 37 4.41 21.25 -2.57
N ILE A 38 3.95 22.11 -1.66
CA ILE A 38 4.75 23.22 -1.11
C ILE A 38 6.00 22.68 -0.40
N ILE A 39 5.83 21.67 0.46
CA ILE A 39 6.95 21.07 1.20
C ILE A 39 7.93 20.39 0.25
N ASP A 40 7.45 19.60 -0.71
CA ASP A 40 8.31 18.88 -1.64
C ASP A 40 9.10 19.83 -2.55
N ARG A 41 8.48 20.92 -3.02
CA ARG A 41 9.17 21.97 -3.77
C ARG A 41 10.22 22.71 -2.97
N GLN A 42 9.98 22.95 -1.70
CA GLN A 42 10.95 23.61 -0.81
C GLN A 42 12.15 22.70 -0.50
N LEU A 43 11.92 21.39 -0.36
CA LEU A 43 12.97 20.43 0.00
C LEU A 43 13.80 19.98 -1.21
N PHE A 44 13.16 19.68 -2.32
CA PHE A 44 13.80 19.05 -3.49
C PHE A 44 13.97 20.01 -4.67
N GLY A 45 13.23 21.11 -4.72
CA GLY A 45 13.19 22.02 -5.85
C GLY A 45 12.35 21.48 -7.01
N GLU A 46 11.79 22.38 -7.83
CA GLU A 46 10.88 22.02 -8.94
C GLU A 46 11.50 21.12 -10.01
N ALA A 47 12.82 21.17 -10.17
CA ALA A 47 13.52 20.39 -11.19
C ALA A 47 13.54 18.88 -10.91
N HIS A 48 13.34 18.48 -9.65
CA HIS A 48 13.43 17.10 -9.21
C HIS A 48 12.05 16.44 -8.99
N LEU A 49 10.96 17.19 -9.16
CA LEU A 49 9.61 16.65 -9.03
C LEU A 49 9.25 15.76 -10.21
N TYR A 50 8.54 14.68 -9.94
CA TYR A 50 8.11 13.72 -10.95
C TYR A 50 7.26 14.40 -12.04
N GLN A 51 7.75 14.37 -13.28
CA GLN A 51 7.10 14.94 -14.47
C GLN A 51 6.64 16.41 -14.32
N LYS A 52 7.27 17.19 -13.45
CA LYS A 52 6.82 18.57 -13.10
C LYS A 52 5.36 18.62 -12.63
N SER A 53 4.86 17.51 -12.08
CA SER A 53 3.51 17.43 -11.55
C SER A 53 3.37 18.34 -10.31
N PRO A 54 2.21 18.96 -10.07
CA PRO A 54 1.98 19.71 -8.82
C PRO A 54 2.13 18.83 -7.58
N ILE A 55 1.87 17.52 -7.68
CA ILE A 55 2.01 16.56 -6.58
C ILE A 55 3.01 15.49 -6.99
N ASP A 56 4.03 15.28 -6.16
CA ASP A 56 4.96 14.17 -6.32
C ASP A 56 4.41 12.92 -5.62
N PRO A 57 4.25 11.79 -6.35
CA PRO A 57 3.83 10.51 -5.74
C PRO A 57 4.81 9.97 -4.72
N GLU A 58 6.08 10.37 -4.79
CA GLU A 58 7.17 9.97 -3.88
C GLU A 58 7.54 11.09 -2.90
N GLY A 59 6.60 11.99 -2.60
CA GLY A 59 6.81 13.14 -1.76
C GLY A 59 7.24 12.81 -0.32
N PHE A 60 7.95 13.75 0.30
CA PHE A 60 8.52 13.58 1.64
C PHE A 60 7.43 13.32 2.70
N VAL A 61 6.36 14.07 2.68
CA VAL A 61 5.28 13.95 3.68
C VAL A 61 4.48 12.66 3.47
N SER A 62 4.27 12.21 2.22
CA SER A 62 3.59 10.96 1.90
C SER A 62 4.32 9.72 2.45
N THR A 63 5.63 9.85 2.75
CA THR A 63 6.43 8.82 3.41
C THR A 63 5.87 8.44 4.78
N LEU A 64 5.25 9.36 5.53
CA LEU A 64 4.58 9.05 6.80
C LEU A 64 3.48 7.99 6.63
N SER A 65 2.66 8.19 5.62
CA SER A 65 1.58 7.25 5.28
C SER A 65 2.13 5.93 4.72
N ALA A 66 3.21 5.96 3.95
CA ALA A 66 3.91 4.77 3.45
C ALA A 66 4.54 3.94 4.59
N ILE A 67 5.12 4.59 5.61
CA ILE A 67 5.61 3.91 6.81
C ILE A 67 4.45 3.24 7.56
N ALA A 68 3.32 3.92 7.72
CA ALA A 68 2.13 3.33 8.33
C ALA A 68 1.64 2.09 7.55
N HIS A 69 1.62 2.14 6.22
CA HIS A 69 1.30 1.03 5.34
C HIS A 69 2.22 -0.19 5.62
N THR A 70 3.52 0.04 5.69
CA THR A 70 4.53 -0.99 5.99
C THR A 70 4.33 -1.57 7.40
N CYS A 71 4.00 -0.74 8.39
CA CYS A 71 3.72 -1.18 9.76
C CYS A 71 2.49 -2.08 9.86
N ILE A 72 1.44 -1.83 9.07
CA ILE A 72 0.27 -2.72 8.99
C ILE A 72 0.69 -4.08 8.41
N GLY A 73 1.42 -4.08 7.29
CA GLY A 73 1.93 -5.29 6.67
C GLY A 73 2.81 -6.11 7.62
N PHE A 74 3.73 -5.46 8.34
CA PHE A 74 4.56 -6.10 9.36
C PHE A 74 3.71 -6.74 10.47
N SER A 75 2.67 -6.06 10.95
CA SER A 75 1.78 -6.59 11.99
C SER A 75 1.04 -7.84 11.51
N CYS A 76 0.52 -7.84 10.28
CA CYS A 76 -0.10 -9.01 9.66
C CYS A 76 0.89 -10.19 9.52
N GLY A 77 2.10 -9.93 9.02
CA GLY A 77 3.14 -10.94 8.88
C GLY A 77 3.53 -11.57 10.22
N LYS A 78 3.63 -10.74 11.27
CA LYS A 78 3.92 -11.21 12.62
C LYS A 78 2.84 -12.14 13.17
N TRP A 79 1.55 -11.83 12.97
CA TRP A 79 0.46 -12.71 13.39
C TRP A 79 0.52 -14.06 12.69
N ILE A 80 0.89 -14.08 11.41
CA ILE A 80 1.08 -15.33 10.66
C ILE A 80 2.17 -16.19 11.28
N ILE A 81 3.29 -15.59 11.67
CA ILE A 81 4.44 -16.32 12.24
C ILE A 81 4.13 -16.80 13.65
N GLN A 82 3.52 -15.98 14.49
CA GLN A 82 3.31 -16.28 15.91
C GLN A 82 2.16 -17.24 16.21
N SER A 83 1.17 -17.34 15.34
CA SER A 83 0.05 -18.24 15.57
C SER A 83 0.39 -19.68 15.18
N HIS A 84 0.08 -20.65 16.02
CA HIS A 84 0.31 -22.07 15.72
C HIS A 84 -0.83 -22.68 14.87
N GLN A 85 -2.06 -22.20 15.04
CA GLN A 85 -3.23 -22.75 14.34
C GLN A 85 -3.51 -21.97 13.04
N THR A 86 -3.47 -22.66 11.91
CA THR A 86 -3.67 -22.06 10.59
C THR A 86 -5.04 -21.43 10.42
N GLU A 87 -6.09 -22.05 10.95
CA GLU A 87 -7.46 -21.51 10.89
C GLU A 87 -7.59 -20.15 11.60
N ASN A 88 -6.99 -20.03 12.78
CA ASN A 88 -6.96 -18.79 13.53
C ASN A 88 -6.16 -17.67 12.81
N LYS A 89 -5.10 -18.03 12.09
CA LYS A 89 -4.36 -17.07 11.26
C LYS A 89 -5.26 -16.51 10.16
N VAL A 90 -5.90 -17.40 9.41
CA VAL A 90 -6.79 -17.05 8.30
C VAL A 90 -7.94 -16.18 8.78
N LEU A 91 -8.61 -16.58 9.87
CA LEU A 91 -9.74 -15.84 10.43
C LEU A 91 -9.31 -14.42 10.87
N ARG A 92 -8.21 -14.31 11.61
CA ARG A 92 -7.70 -13.00 12.07
C ARG A 92 -7.33 -12.08 10.91
N LEU A 93 -6.61 -12.59 9.91
CA LEU A 93 -6.24 -11.82 8.73
C LEU A 93 -7.46 -11.34 7.96
N PHE A 94 -8.44 -12.23 7.77
CA PHE A 94 -9.65 -11.91 7.05
C PHE A 94 -10.47 -10.84 7.79
N LEU A 95 -10.72 -11.03 9.09
CA LEU A 95 -11.48 -10.06 9.90
C LEU A 95 -10.75 -8.71 9.98
N THR A 96 -9.45 -8.71 10.21
CA THR A 96 -8.68 -7.46 10.25
C THR A 96 -8.72 -6.78 8.90
N GLY A 97 -8.53 -7.52 7.81
CA GLY A 97 -8.63 -6.98 6.46
C GLY A 97 -9.99 -6.39 6.15
N PHE A 98 -11.05 -7.09 6.55
CA PHE A 98 -12.43 -6.61 6.38
C PHE A 98 -12.69 -5.32 7.17
N ILE A 99 -12.24 -5.23 8.42
CA ILE A 99 -12.39 -4.03 9.26
C ILE A 99 -11.62 -2.85 8.64
N LEU A 100 -10.35 -3.06 8.26
CA LEU A 100 -9.55 -2.00 7.65
C LEU A 100 -10.18 -1.47 6.36
N MET A 101 -10.62 -2.38 5.49
CA MET A 101 -11.25 -2.03 4.22
C MET A 101 -12.57 -1.28 4.44
N SER A 102 -13.40 -1.75 5.38
CA SER A 102 -14.68 -1.11 5.73
C SER A 102 -14.46 0.30 6.28
N ILE A 103 -13.52 0.48 7.21
CA ILE A 103 -13.18 1.81 7.74
C ILE A 103 -12.66 2.72 6.62
N GLY A 104 -11.79 2.19 5.75
CA GLY A 104 -11.26 2.95 4.62
C GLY A 104 -12.34 3.46 3.67
N TYR A 105 -13.32 2.63 3.34
CA TYR A 105 -14.46 3.05 2.49
C TYR A 105 -15.42 3.99 3.22
N LEU A 106 -15.71 3.78 4.49
CA LEU A 106 -16.56 4.69 5.26
C LEU A 106 -15.96 6.09 5.39
N LEU A 107 -14.63 6.18 5.44
CA LEU A 107 -13.93 7.47 5.49
C LEU A 107 -13.70 8.08 4.10
N ALA A 108 -13.94 7.35 3.01
CA ALA A 108 -13.62 7.80 1.66
C ALA A 108 -14.39 9.03 1.20
N ASP A 109 -15.60 9.25 1.75
CA ASP A 109 -16.40 10.43 1.45
C ASP A 109 -15.79 11.71 2.05
N ALA A 110 -15.17 11.61 3.22
CA ALA A 110 -14.51 12.74 3.89
C ALA A 110 -13.04 12.89 3.48
N LEU A 111 -12.36 11.78 3.24
CA LEU A 111 -10.94 11.70 2.92
C LEU A 111 -10.78 10.93 1.59
N PRO A 112 -10.70 11.61 0.44
CA PRO A 112 -10.69 10.96 -0.88
C PRO A 112 -9.62 9.88 -1.03
N LEU A 113 -10.01 8.78 -1.64
CA LEU A 113 -9.13 7.65 -1.96
C LEU A 113 -8.18 8.06 -3.07
N ASN A 114 -6.92 8.35 -2.74
CA ASN A 114 -5.97 8.84 -3.72
C ASN A 114 -4.59 8.17 -3.55
N LYS A 115 -4.18 7.43 -4.58
CA LYS A 115 -2.88 6.76 -4.63
C LYS A 115 -1.72 7.74 -4.70
N ARG A 116 -1.85 8.87 -5.42
CA ARG A 116 -0.75 9.82 -5.64
C ARG A 116 -0.25 10.46 -4.35
N ILE A 117 -1.17 10.77 -3.44
CA ILE A 117 -0.83 11.37 -2.15
C ILE A 117 -0.70 10.32 -1.05
N TRP A 118 -0.85 9.03 -1.38
CA TRP A 118 -0.82 7.94 -0.41
C TRP A 118 -1.82 8.15 0.74
N SER A 119 -3.08 8.52 0.39
CA SER A 119 -4.08 8.91 1.38
C SER A 119 -4.30 7.82 2.45
N PRO A 120 -4.64 8.18 3.71
CA PRO A 120 -4.91 7.21 4.77
C PRO A 120 -5.99 6.19 4.41
N THR A 121 -7.03 6.64 3.71
CA THR A 121 -8.09 5.77 3.17
C THR A 121 -7.56 4.77 2.15
N PHE A 122 -6.65 5.21 1.27
CA PHE A 122 -5.96 4.32 0.33
C PHE A 122 -5.14 3.25 1.07
N VAL A 123 -4.41 3.63 2.12
CA VAL A 123 -3.65 2.68 2.94
C VAL A 123 -4.57 1.65 3.59
N LEU A 124 -5.66 2.10 4.21
CA LEU A 124 -6.61 1.20 4.88
C LEU A 124 -7.29 0.23 3.91
N VAL A 125 -7.74 0.72 2.75
CA VAL A 125 -8.41 -0.12 1.74
C VAL A 125 -7.44 -1.12 1.13
N THR A 126 -6.24 -0.69 0.75
CA THR A 126 -5.25 -1.58 0.10
C THR A 126 -4.70 -2.62 1.08
N CYS A 127 -4.36 -2.24 2.32
CA CYS A 127 -3.97 -3.18 3.36
C CYS A 127 -5.10 -4.17 3.69
N GLY A 128 -6.34 -3.67 3.74
CA GLY A 128 -7.51 -4.51 3.97
C GLY A 128 -7.69 -5.55 2.87
N ALA A 129 -7.70 -5.12 1.62
CA ALA A 129 -7.81 -5.99 0.45
C ALA A 129 -6.66 -7.00 0.38
N ALA A 130 -5.42 -6.57 0.61
CA ALA A 130 -4.25 -7.45 0.62
C ALA A 130 -4.34 -8.52 1.72
N SER A 131 -4.77 -8.13 2.94
CA SER A 131 -4.93 -9.06 4.06
C SER A 131 -6.02 -10.10 3.79
N MET A 132 -7.16 -9.69 3.24
CA MET A 132 -8.24 -10.60 2.86
C MET A 132 -7.82 -11.55 1.74
N SER A 133 -7.10 -11.05 0.74
CA SER A 133 -6.57 -11.86 -0.36
C SER A 133 -5.58 -12.89 0.16
N LEU A 134 -4.66 -12.49 1.04
CA LEU A 134 -3.71 -13.40 1.67
C LEU A 134 -4.42 -14.47 2.52
N ALA A 135 -5.42 -14.09 3.32
CA ALA A 135 -6.22 -15.03 4.09
C ALA A 135 -6.92 -16.06 3.20
N THR A 136 -7.47 -15.60 2.08
CA THR A 136 -8.13 -16.49 1.09
C THR A 136 -7.13 -17.46 0.48
N LEU A 137 -5.95 -16.99 0.09
CA LEU A 137 -4.89 -17.85 -0.43
C LEU A 137 -4.44 -18.91 0.60
N MET A 138 -4.21 -18.50 1.86
CA MET A 138 -3.85 -19.41 2.94
C MET A 138 -4.96 -20.45 3.19
N TYR A 139 -6.23 -20.06 3.12
CA TYR A 139 -7.33 -21.00 3.24
C TYR A 139 -7.28 -22.09 2.16
N TYR A 140 -7.12 -21.69 0.88
CA TYR A 140 -7.09 -22.64 -0.22
C TYR A 140 -5.82 -23.53 -0.22
N ILE A 141 -4.67 -22.95 0.07
CA ILE A 141 -3.37 -23.62 -0.02
C ILE A 141 -3.12 -24.51 1.21
N ASP A 142 -3.27 -23.91 2.42
CA ASP A 142 -2.85 -24.56 3.66
C ASP A 142 -3.96 -25.42 4.28
N ILE A 143 -5.23 -24.91 4.28
CA ILE A 143 -6.34 -25.65 4.89
C ILE A 143 -6.93 -26.66 3.91
N ARG A 144 -7.20 -26.23 2.66
CA ARG A 144 -7.81 -27.10 1.64
C ARG A 144 -6.81 -27.97 0.89
N ASN A 145 -5.49 -27.82 1.17
CA ASN A 145 -4.39 -28.56 0.53
C ASN A 145 -4.41 -28.54 -1.02
N LYS A 146 -4.97 -27.48 -1.63
CA LYS A 146 -5.03 -27.35 -3.09
C LYS A 146 -3.79 -26.66 -3.62
N GLN A 147 -2.65 -27.36 -3.67
CA GLN A 147 -1.34 -26.79 -4.00
C GLN A 147 -0.97 -26.88 -5.50
N LYS A 148 -1.71 -27.63 -6.33
CA LYS A 148 -1.31 -27.89 -7.72
C LYS A 148 -1.14 -26.61 -8.55
N TRP A 149 -2.00 -25.63 -8.37
CA TRP A 149 -1.94 -24.34 -9.08
C TRP A 149 -0.89 -23.38 -8.53
N CYS A 150 -0.40 -23.61 -7.32
CA CYS A 150 0.62 -22.77 -6.69
C CYS A 150 1.97 -22.86 -7.40
N ARG A 151 2.23 -23.91 -8.17
CA ARG A 151 3.47 -24.11 -8.93
C ARG A 151 3.79 -22.91 -9.82
N PHE A 152 2.78 -22.37 -10.47
CA PHE A 152 2.93 -21.16 -11.28
C PHE A 152 3.47 -19.99 -10.44
N PHE A 153 2.83 -19.68 -9.31
CA PHE A 153 3.26 -18.59 -8.44
C PHE A 153 4.61 -18.84 -7.76
N ILE A 154 4.95 -20.10 -7.46
CA ILE A 154 6.25 -20.45 -6.89
C ILE A 154 7.38 -20.13 -7.88
N ILE A 155 7.20 -20.44 -9.16
CA ILE A 155 8.19 -20.13 -10.20
C ILE A 155 8.45 -18.62 -10.24
N PHE A 156 7.39 -17.80 -10.15
CA PHE A 156 7.49 -16.36 -10.10
C PHE A 156 8.15 -15.86 -8.80
N GLY A 157 7.83 -16.46 -7.66
CA GLY A 157 8.39 -16.08 -6.36
C GLY A 157 9.87 -16.44 -6.18
N VAL A 158 10.36 -17.48 -6.84
CA VAL A 158 11.78 -17.89 -6.77
C VAL A 158 12.69 -16.96 -7.59
N ASN A 159 12.15 -16.35 -8.64
CA ASN A 159 12.92 -15.48 -9.55
C ASN A 159 12.33 -14.07 -9.68
N PRO A 160 12.18 -13.31 -8.58
CA PRO A 160 11.54 -12.00 -8.64
C PRO A 160 12.32 -10.99 -9.48
N LEU A 161 13.66 -11.05 -9.44
CA LEU A 161 14.52 -10.17 -10.23
C LEU A 161 14.35 -10.41 -11.73
N PHE A 162 14.31 -11.66 -12.15
CA PHE A 162 14.08 -12.02 -13.56
C PHE A 162 12.74 -11.48 -14.06
N LEU A 163 11.69 -11.61 -13.24
CA LEU A 163 10.37 -11.10 -13.61
C LEU A 163 10.31 -9.57 -13.68
N TYR A 164 11.00 -8.89 -12.77
CA TYR A 164 11.10 -7.45 -12.81
C TYR A 164 11.77 -6.99 -14.12
N VAL A 165 12.94 -7.54 -14.44
CA VAL A 165 13.64 -7.23 -15.69
C VAL A 165 12.80 -7.59 -16.92
N LEU A 166 12.13 -8.75 -16.89
CA LEU A 166 11.26 -9.17 -17.99
C LEU A 166 10.08 -8.22 -18.18
N SER A 167 9.46 -7.75 -17.09
CA SER A 167 8.34 -6.79 -17.16
C SER A 167 8.78 -5.44 -17.74
N GLU A 168 9.96 -4.95 -17.37
CA GLU A 168 10.53 -3.71 -17.92
C GLU A 168 10.85 -3.84 -19.41
N VAL A 169 11.48 -4.95 -19.80
CA VAL A 169 11.78 -5.22 -21.22
C VAL A 169 10.49 -5.31 -22.04
N LEU A 170 9.48 -6.01 -21.55
CA LEU A 170 8.18 -6.09 -22.20
C LEU A 170 7.49 -4.71 -22.30
N ALA A 171 7.54 -3.91 -21.25
CA ALA A 171 6.97 -2.56 -21.24
C ALA A 171 7.65 -1.66 -22.30
N ILE A 172 8.99 -1.72 -22.39
CA ILE A 172 9.74 -0.98 -23.41
C ILE A 172 9.39 -1.47 -24.82
N MET A 173 9.35 -2.77 -25.04
CA MET A 173 8.99 -3.34 -26.34
C MET A 173 7.56 -2.97 -26.76
N MET A 174 6.60 -3.02 -25.86
CA MET A 174 5.21 -2.63 -26.12
C MET A 174 5.10 -1.12 -26.36
N GLY A 175 5.84 -0.30 -25.61
CA GLY A 175 5.93 1.14 -25.81
C GLY A 175 6.53 1.51 -27.16
N SER A 176 7.59 0.80 -27.61
CA SER A 176 8.24 1.02 -28.92
C SER A 176 7.38 0.56 -30.09
N THR A 177 6.50 -0.43 -29.94
CA THR A 177 5.58 -0.91 -30.97
C THR A 177 4.30 -0.07 -31.11
N GLY A 178 4.19 1.04 -30.37
CA GLY A 178 3.04 1.96 -30.47
C GLY A 178 1.73 1.43 -29.87
N TRP A 179 1.77 0.32 -29.15
CA TRP A 179 0.62 -0.16 -28.40
C TRP A 179 0.42 0.70 -27.15
N LYS A 180 -0.10 1.89 -27.36
CA LYS A 180 -0.68 2.67 -26.26
C LYS A 180 -1.96 1.94 -25.87
N ALA A 181 -1.94 1.29 -24.72
CA ALA A 181 -3.18 0.82 -24.11
C ALA A 181 -4.08 2.06 -24.00
N ALA A 182 -5.25 1.97 -24.65
CA ALA A 182 -6.28 2.98 -24.49
C ALA A 182 -6.65 3.00 -23.01
N ALA A 183 -6.26 4.09 -22.34
CA ALA A 183 -6.64 4.38 -20.97
C ALA A 183 -8.01 5.04 -20.96
#